data_4d804c9ff42c178a2053ea0d31b1b635
#
_entry.id   4d804c9ff42c178a2053ea0d31b1b635
#
_cell.length_a   1.000
_cell.length_b   1.000
_cell.length_c   1.000
_cell.angle_alpha   90.00
_cell.angle_beta   90.00
_cell.angle_gamma   90.00
#
_symmetry.space_group_name_H-M   'P 1'
#
loop_
_entity.id
_entity.type
_entity.pdbx_description
1 polymer ?
#
loop_
_entity_poly.entity_id
_entity_poly.type
_entity_poly.pdbx_seq_one_letter_code
_entity_poly.pdbx_strand_id
1 'polypeptide(L)'
;ITPSVTVKVAGRTLTSGTDYTVSYSNNKNVGTSNVYVYGKGNYSGSLSAKFDIVPAKQQIQKLETRYKGFYIDWAQKGSATGYDVEYSVNSNMSGAVSKHLTANKPDTLTVSGLSGDKVYYVRVRSYTNVNGKVYYGAWSDVKSIKTANNDITKASVSGISTKAFTGKAITQNVTVKVGNTVLKNGTDYTVSYSNNKKVGKATVKITGKGKYGGVITKTFKINPA
;
A
#
# COMPACT_ATOMS: atom_id res chain seq x y z
N ILE A 1 -7.96 9.30 21.36
CA ILE A 1 -7.87 10.58 20.64
C ILE A 1 -8.64 11.61 21.44
N THR A 2 -8.01 12.75 21.72
CA THR A 2 -8.54 13.84 22.55
C THR A 2 -8.37 15.17 21.79
N PRO A 3 -9.30 15.52 20.88
CA PRO A 3 -9.22 16.81 20.18
C PRO A 3 -9.21 17.97 21.16
N SER A 4 -8.49 19.05 20.84
CA SER A 4 -8.56 20.27 21.64
C SER A 4 -9.95 20.88 21.55
N VAL A 5 -10.43 21.37 22.70
CA VAL A 5 -11.75 22.01 22.84
C VAL A 5 -11.57 23.49 23.23
N THR A 6 -12.23 24.37 22.49
CA THR A 6 -12.33 25.80 22.83
C THR A 6 -13.76 26.08 23.24
N VAL A 7 -13.92 26.59 24.48
CA VAL A 7 -15.23 26.96 25.03
C VAL A 7 -15.35 28.50 25.11
N LYS A 8 -16.48 29.01 24.64
CA LYS A 8 -16.76 30.46 24.72
C LYS A 8 -18.13 30.70 25.33
N VAL A 9 -18.23 31.74 26.17
CA VAL A 9 -19.49 32.25 26.72
C VAL A 9 -19.57 33.75 26.43
N ALA A 10 -20.63 34.20 25.79
CA ALA A 10 -20.83 35.58 25.34
C ALA A 10 -19.60 36.18 24.62
N GLY A 11 -18.96 35.38 23.74
CA GLY A 11 -17.77 35.81 23.00
C GLY A 11 -16.43 35.67 23.72
N ARG A 12 -16.43 35.54 25.07
CA ARG A 12 -15.22 35.34 25.88
C ARG A 12 -14.76 33.88 25.84
N THR A 13 -13.49 33.66 25.52
CA THR A 13 -12.86 32.34 25.62
C THR A 13 -12.58 31.99 27.07
N LEU A 14 -12.99 30.79 27.49
CA LEU A 14 -12.78 30.24 28.82
C LEU A 14 -11.45 29.48 28.90
N THR A 15 -10.91 29.37 30.13
CA THR A 15 -9.65 28.69 30.46
C THR A 15 -9.92 27.26 30.92
N SER A 16 -9.36 26.27 30.19
CA SER A 16 -9.44 24.87 30.59
C SER A 16 -8.74 24.61 31.92
N GLY A 17 -9.37 23.79 32.77
CA GLY A 17 -8.88 23.50 34.11
C GLY A 17 -9.34 24.52 35.19
N THR A 18 -9.56 25.77 34.82
CA THR A 18 -10.05 26.84 35.72
C THR A 18 -11.56 27.01 35.56
N ASP A 19 -12.03 27.29 34.35
CA ASP A 19 -13.42 27.65 34.06
C ASP A 19 -14.25 26.42 33.61
N TYR A 20 -13.58 25.37 33.11
CA TYR A 20 -14.22 24.13 32.69
C TYR A 20 -13.24 22.95 32.71
N THR A 21 -13.79 21.72 32.69
CA THR A 21 -13.08 20.46 32.49
C THR A 21 -13.63 19.74 31.27
N VAL A 22 -12.81 18.87 30.67
CA VAL A 22 -13.20 18.07 29.47
C VAL A 22 -13.01 16.59 29.75
N SER A 23 -13.97 15.78 29.35
CA SER A 23 -13.85 14.32 29.32
C SER A 23 -14.28 13.79 27.99
N TYR A 24 -13.85 12.56 27.68
CA TYR A 24 -14.11 11.89 26.40
C TYR A 24 -14.62 10.48 26.65
N SER A 25 -15.49 9.98 25.76
CA SER A 25 -15.89 8.58 25.74
C SER A 25 -15.79 8.00 24.32
N ASN A 26 -15.57 6.68 24.24
CA ASN A 26 -15.40 5.94 22.98
C ASN A 26 -14.26 6.46 22.07
N ASN A 27 -13.27 7.14 22.67
CA ASN A 27 -12.23 7.89 21.96
C ASN A 27 -10.94 7.09 21.64
N LYS A 28 -11.01 5.74 21.60
CA LYS A 28 -9.86 4.87 21.32
C LYS A 28 -9.91 4.25 19.93
N ASN A 29 -11.09 3.85 19.48
CA ASN A 29 -11.29 3.10 18.25
C ASN A 29 -11.97 3.96 17.18
N VAL A 30 -11.88 3.53 15.91
CA VAL A 30 -12.63 4.13 14.81
C VAL A 30 -14.13 4.07 15.13
N GLY A 31 -14.81 5.16 14.90
CA GLY A 31 -16.23 5.30 15.21
C GLY A 31 -16.61 6.69 15.69
N THR A 32 -17.85 6.89 16.09
CA THR A 32 -18.31 8.13 16.69
C THR A 32 -17.97 8.17 18.18
N SER A 33 -17.30 9.22 18.60
CA SER A 33 -16.84 9.52 19.95
C SER A 33 -17.59 10.71 20.50
N ASN A 34 -17.60 10.87 21.83
CA ASN A 34 -18.19 12.03 22.47
C ASN A 34 -17.14 12.80 23.27
N VAL A 35 -17.32 14.11 23.29
CA VAL A 35 -16.64 15.03 24.18
C VAL A 35 -17.66 15.68 25.10
N TYR A 36 -17.36 15.77 26.36
CA TYR A 36 -18.16 16.41 27.41
C TYR A 36 -17.36 17.54 28.03
N VAL A 37 -18.00 18.69 28.21
CA VAL A 37 -17.46 19.86 28.85
C VAL A 37 -18.29 20.13 30.07
N TYR A 38 -17.66 20.29 31.21
CA TYR A 38 -18.32 20.61 32.50
C TYR A 38 -17.81 21.97 33.02
N GLY A 39 -18.70 22.88 33.30
CA GLY A 39 -18.39 24.15 33.92
C GLY A 39 -17.72 23.96 35.28
N LYS A 40 -16.80 24.86 35.63
CA LYS A 40 -16.05 24.88 36.90
C LYS A 40 -15.84 26.32 37.37
N GLY A 41 -15.64 26.51 38.65
CA GLY A 41 -15.43 27.83 39.22
C GLY A 41 -16.70 28.70 39.12
N ASN A 42 -16.62 29.79 38.40
CA ASN A 42 -17.76 30.70 38.18
C ASN A 42 -18.75 30.23 37.09
N TYR A 43 -18.50 29.08 36.47
CA TYR A 43 -19.34 28.51 35.42
C TYR A 43 -19.92 27.18 35.86
N SER A 44 -21.19 26.94 35.53
CA SER A 44 -21.92 25.72 35.82
C SER A 44 -22.53 25.14 34.56
N GLY A 45 -23.07 23.92 34.66
CA GLY A 45 -23.70 23.20 33.55
C GLY A 45 -22.74 22.36 32.76
N SER A 46 -23.27 21.69 31.73
CA SER A 46 -22.52 20.80 30.86
C SER A 46 -22.91 20.94 29.40
N LEU A 47 -21.97 20.70 28.52
CA LEU A 47 -22.17 20.60 27.07
C LEU A 47 -21.58 19.30 26.57
N SER A 48 -22.14 18.75 25.48
CA SER A 48 -21.55 17.62 24.79
C SER A 48 -21.55 17.83 23.30
N ALA A 49 -20.56 17.24 22.63
CA ALA A 49 -20.47 17.20 21.18
C ALA A 49 -19.97 15.81 20.73
N LYS A 50 -20.23 15.48 19.47
CA LYS A 50 -19.73 14.25 18.84
C LYS A 50 -18.62 14.59 17.87
N PHE A 51 -17.66 13.66 17.73
CA PHE A 51 -16.65 13.70 16.68
C PHE A 51 -16.38 12.28 16.18
N ASP A 52 -15.96 12.16 14.92
CA ASP A 52 -15.65 10.87 14.36
C ASP A 52 -14.14 10.61 14.39
N ILE A 53 -13.78 9.42 14.87
CA ILE A 53 -12.44 8.86 14.71
C ILE A 53 -12.43 8.05 13.43
N VAL A 54 -11.56 8.40 12.51
CA VAL A 54 -11.41 7.75 11.21
C VAL A 54 -10.10 6.94 11.14
N PRO A 55 -10.00 5.95 10.23
CA PRO A 55 -8.75 5.24 10.00
C PRO A 55 -7.60 6.19 9.67
N ALA A 56 -6.38 5.84 10.10
CA ALA A 56 -5.19 6.60 9.78
C ALA A 56 -4.91 6.61 8.27
N LYS A 57 -4.29 7.70 7.78
CA LYS A 57 -3.82 7.83 6.39
C LYS A 57 -3.02 6.60 5.97
N GLN A 58 -3.27 6.09 4.76
CA GLN A 58 -2.54 4.97 4.18
C GLN A 58 -1.23 5.42 3.52
N GLN A 59 -0.35 4.43 3.32
CA GLN A 59 0.91 4.61 2.59
C GLN A 59 1.07 3.50 1.58
N ILE A 60 1.37 3.86 0.33
CA ILE A 60 1.79 2.90 -0.69
C ILE A 60 3.22 2.49 -0.37
N GLN A 61 3.41 1.22 -0.01
CA GLN A 61 4.73 0.63 0.30
C GLN A 61 5.46 0.26 -0.99
N LYS A 62 4.74 -0.33 -1.94
CA LYS A 62 5.31 -0.81 -3.19
C LYS A 62 4.39 -0.49 -4.37
N LEU A 63 4.99 -0.08 -5.48
CA LEU A 63 4.30 0.14 -6.74
C LEU A 63 5.22 -0.38 -7.86
N GLU A 64 4.77 -1.41 -8.57
CA GLU A 64 5.58 -2.08 -9.59
C GLU A 64 4.88 -2.09 -10.95
N THR A 65 5.66 -1.80 -11.99
CA THR A 65 5.22 -1.93 -13.39
C THR A 65 4.84 -3.38 -13.72
N ARG A 66 3.71 -3.55 -14.42
CA ARG A 66 3.28 -4.80 -15.04
C ARG A 66 2.97 -4.58 -16.52
N TYR A 67 2.89 -5.67 -17.28
CA TYR A 67 2.37 -5.62 -18.63
C TYR A 67 0.94 -5.11 -18.63
N LYS A 68 0.71 -3.99 -19.31
CA LYS A 68 -0.60 -3.31 -19.37
C LYS A 68 -1.29 -3.22 -18.00
N GLY A 69 -0.51 -2.84 -16.97
CA GLY A 69 -1.00 -2.80 -15.61
C GLY A 69 0.07 -2.41 -14.59
N PHE A 70 -0.27 -2.56 -13.32
CA PHE A 70 0.64 -2.35 -12.19
C PHE A 70 0.27 -3.25 -11.00
N TYR A 71 1.22 -3.44 -10.12
CA TYR A 71 1.03 -4.04 -8.81
C TYR A 71 1.22 -2.95 -7.75
N ILE A 72 0.33 -2.93 -6.78
CA ILE A 72 0.40 -2.02 -5.63
C ILE A 72 0.32 -2.82 -4.33
N ASP A 73 1.08 -2.40 -3.33
CA ASP A 73 1.14 -2.93 -1.99
C ASP A 73 1.09 -1.75 -0.99
N TRP A 74 0.38 -1.91 0.10
CA TRP A 74 0.21 -0.89 1.13
C TRP A 74 0.28 -1.49 2.53
N ALA A 75 0.43 -0.64 3.56
CA ALA A 75 0.47 -1.11 4.94
C ALA A 75 -0.91 -1.62 5.39
N GLN A 76 -0.99 -2.87 5.79
CA GLN A 76 -2.19 -3.43 6.41
C GLN A 76 -2.53 -2.69 7.70
N LYS A 77 -3.82 -2.39 7.92
CA LYS A 77 -4.33 -1.80 9.16
C LYS A 77 -5.27 -2.79 9.84
N GLY A 78 -4.94 -3.22 11.06
CA GLY A 78 -5.68 -4.27 11.77
C GLY A 78 -7.16 -3.95 12.02
N SER A 79 -7.51 -2.66 12.11
CA SER A 79 -8.90 -2.19 12.29
C SER A 79 -9.65 -1.91 10.98
N ALA A 80 -9.02 -2.07 9.82
CA ALA A 80 -9.68 -1.83 8.55
C ALA A 80 -10.66 -2.96 8.22
N THR A 81 -11.84 -2.60 7.74
CA THR A 81 -12.76 -3.55 7.08
C THR A 81 -12.30 -3.83 5.66
N GLY A 82 -11.73 -2.83 4.99
CA GLY A 82 -11.23 -2.97 3.63
C GLY A 82 -10.50 -1.71 3.15
N TYR A 83 -10.29 -1.64 1.84
CA TYR A 83 -9.53 -0.59 1.18
C TYR A 83 -10.18 -0.13 -0.12
N ASP A 84 -10.03 1.15 -0.43
CA ASP A 84 -10.27 1.67 -1.78
C ASP A 84 -8.92 1.97 -2.43
N VAL A 85 -8.73 1.47 -3.65
CA VAL A 85 -7.61 1.82 -4.52
C VAL A 85 -8.16 2.58 -5.72
N GLU A 86 -7.65 3.78 -5.96
CA GLU A 86 -8.00 4.56 -7.12
C GLU A 86 -6.80 4.77 -8.04
N TYR A 87 -7.06 4.78 -9.34
CA TYR A 87 -6.07 5.12 -10.35
C TYR A 87 -6.66 5.92 -11.49
N SER A 88 -5.86 6.85 -12.02
CA SER A 88 -6.23 7.74 -13.13
C SER A 88 -5.03 8.00 -14.03
N VAL A 89 -5.28 8.41 -15.26
CA VAL A 89 -4.26 8.97 -16.16
C VAL A 89 -3.98 10.46 -15.86
N ASN A 90 -4.80 11.09 -15.04
CA ASN A 90 -4.70 12.49 -14.65
C ASN A 90 -4.06 12.61 -13.27
N SER A 91 -3.05 13.47 -13.11
CA SER A 91 -2.34 13.66 -11.85
C SER A 91 -3.21 14.19 -10.69
N ASN A 92 -4.27 14.94 -11.03
CA ASN A 92 -5.27 15.42 -10.07
C ASN A 92 -6.34 14.38 -9.70
N MET A 93 -6.20 13.13 -10.18
CA MET A 93 -7.13 12.03 -9.97
C MET A 93 -8.54 12.25 -10.56
N SER A 94 -8.73 13.22 -11.46
CA SER A 94 -10.01 13.35 -12.18
C SER A 94 -10.26 12.11 -13.06
N GLY A 95 -11.52 11.66 -13.13
CA GLY A 95 -11.90 10.44 -13.87
C GLY A 95 -11.26 9.17 -13.33
N ALA A 96 -10.93 9.12 -12.03
CA ALA A 96 -10.31 7.94 -11.43
C ALA A 96 -11.24 6.72 -11.48
N VAL A 97 -10.65 5.56 -11.77
CA VAL A 97 -11.28 4.25 -11.60
C VAL A 97 -11.04 3.80 -10.17
N SER A 98 -12.11 3.42 -9.46
CA SER A 98 -12.03 2.92 -8.09
C SER A 98 -12.15 1.40 -8.05
N LYS A 99 -11.33 0.77 -7.21
CA LYS A 99 -11.40 -0.64 -6.80
C LYS A 99 -11.68 -0.71 -5.32
N HIS A 100 -12.88 -1.19 -4.99
CA HIS A 100 -13.32 -1.39 -3.61
C HIS A 100 -13.01 -2.81 -3.16
N LEU A 101 -12.21 -2.96 -2.09
CA LEU A 101 -11.80 -4.23 -1.51
C LEU A 101 -12.49 -4.40 -0.15
N THR A 102 -13.33 -5.43 -0.02
CA THR A 102 -14.21 -5.65 1.15
C THR A 102 -13.55 -6.45 2.27
N ALA A 103 -12.26 -6.73 2.17
CA ALA A 103 -11.50 -7.42 3.19
C ALA A 103 -10.21 -6.65 3.50
N ASN A 104 -9.70 -6.77 4.74
CA ASN A 104 -8.44 -6.16 5.11
C ASN A 104 -7.19 -6.97 4.67
N LYS A 105 -7.41 -8.13 4.04
CA LYS A 105 -6.42 -8.95 3.33
C LYS A 105 -7.00 -9.41 1.99
N PRO A 106 -6.20 -9.46 0.93
CA PRO A 106 -4.80 -9.04 0.87
C PRO A 106 -4.65 -7.50 0.94
N ASP A 107 -3.48 -7.04 1.40
CA ASP A 107 -3.02 -5.65 1.40
C ASP A 107 -2.30 -5.28 0.09
N THR A 108 -2.66 -5.96 -0.97
CA THR A 108 -2.08 -5.84 -2.31
C THR A 108 -3.16 -5.91 -3.39
N LEU A 109 -2.88 -5.28 -4.53
CA LEU A 109 -3.73 -5.38 -5.71
C LEU A 109 -2.89 -5.42 -6.99
N THR A 110 -3.25 -6.29 -7.93
CA THR A 110 -2.76 -6.22 -9.31
C THR A 110 -3.87 -5.69 -10.21
N VAL A 111 -3.60 -4.58 -10.86
CA VAL A 111 -4.47 -4.00 -11.90
C VAL A 111 -3.91 -4.37 -13.26
N SER A 112 -4.75 -4.91 -14.14
CA SER A 112 -4.41 -5.33 -15.50
C SER A 112 -5.43 -4.81 -16.52
N GLY A 113 -5.16 -5.01 -17.82
CA GLY A 113 -6.04 -4.55 -18.89
C GLY A 113 -5.96 -3.05 -19.18
N LEU A 114 -4.93 -2.39 -18.67
CA LEU A 114 -4.68 -0.96 -18.93
C LEU A 114 -3.96 -0.75 -20.27
N SER A 115 -3.89 0.51 -20.72
CA SER A 115 -3.02 0.88 -21.84
C SER A 115 -1.55 0.66 -21.46
N GLY A 116 -0.78 0.06 -22.36
CA GLY A 116 0.68 -0.06 -22.18
C GLY A 116 1.40 1.25 -22.48
N ASP A 117 2.60 1.42 -21.95
CA ASP A 117 3.44 2.61 -22.10
C ASP A 117 2.77 3.92 -21.61
N LYS A 118 1.82 3.81 -20.69
CA LYS A 118 1.02 4.90 -20.15
C LYS A 118 1.33 5.14 -18.67
N VAL A 119 1.40 6.41 -18.27
CA VAL A 119 1.52 6.79 -16.85
C VAL A 119 0.15 6.76 -16.21
N TYR A 120 0.07 6.13 -15.04
CA TYR A 120 -1.09 6.14 -14.15
C TYR A 120 -0.69 6.70 -12.79
N TYR A 121 -1.58 7.46 -12.20
CA TYR A 121 -1.50 8.00 -10.84
C TYR A 121 -2.38 7.14 -9.94
N VAL A 122 -1.86 6.77 -8.77
CA VAL A 122 -2.49 5.76 -7.90
C VAL A 122 -2.51 6.27 -6.47
N ARG A 123 -3.62 6.04 -5.75
CA ARG A 123 -3.76 6.29 -4.31
C ARG A 123 -4.57 5.18 -3.65
N VAL A 124 -4.42 5.03 -2.35
CA VAL A 124 -5.15 4.03 -1.55
C VAL A 124 -5.61 4.65 -0.24
N ARG A 125 -6.77 4.24 0.26
CA ARG A 125 -7.24 4.52 1.62
C ARG A 125 -7.84 3.27 2.25
N SER A 126 -7.85 3.21 3.57
CA SER A 126 -8.62 2.21 4.32
C SER A 126 -9.99 2.76 4.68
N TYR A 127 -10.93 1.85 4.91
CA TYR A 127 -12.19 2.17 5.56
C TYR A 127 -12.50 1.15 6.65
N THR A 128 -13.31 1.57 7.63
CA THR A 128 -13.81 0.71 8.70
C THR A 128 -15.32 0.86 8.80
N ASN A 129 -16.03 -0.25 8.80
CA ASN A 129 -17.46 -0.29 9.04
C ASN A 129 -17.71 -0.56 10.53
N VAL A 130 -18.41 0.34 11.20
CA VAL A 130 -18.82 0.20 12.60
C VAL A 130 -20.34 0.27 12.66
N ASN A 131 -21.00 -0.83 12.97
CA ASN A 131 -22.45 -0.93 13.08
C ASN A 131 -23.22 -0.34 11.86
N GLY A 132 -22.74 -0.64 10.64
CA GLY A 132 -23.34 -0.18 9.40
C GLY A 132 -22.91 1.21 8.93
N LYS A 133 -22.23 2.03 9.75
CA LYS A 133 -21.64 3.32 9.33
C LYS A 133 -20.20 3.11 8.88
N VAL A 134 -19.88 3.62 7.69
CA VAL A 134 -18.55 3.53 7.10
C VAL A 134 -17.74 4.79 7.42
N TYR A 135 -16.53 4.60 7.95
CA TYR A 135 -15.56 5.64 8.25
C TYR A 135 -14.36 5.49 7.32
N TYR A 136 -14.09 6.50 6.52
CA TYR A 136 -12.96 6.50 5.57
C TYR A 136 -11.75 7.20 6.16
N GLY A 137 -10.60 6.58 6.02
CA GLY A 137 -9.31 7.23 6.24
C GLY A 137 -8.96 8.21 5.13
N ALA A 138 -8.00 9.09 5.38
CA ALA A 138 -7.44 9.94 4.35
C ALA A 138 -6.74 9.10 3.28
N TRP A 139 -6.80 9.57 2.03
CA TRP A 139 -6.05 8.99 0.93
C TRP A 139 -4.54 9.06 1.18
N SER A 140 -3.81 8.05 0.72
CA SER A 140 -2.35 8.12 0.62
C SER A 140 -1.93 9.27 -0.28
N ASP A 141 -0.65 9.63 -0.22
CA ASP A 141 -0.06 10.45 -1.26
C ASP A 141 -0.20 9.74 -2.61
N VAL A 142 -0.43 10.53 -3.66
CA VAL A 142 -0.54 10.01 -5.04
C VAL A 142 0.87 9.62 -5.50
N LYS A 143 1.02 8.38 -5.98
CA LYS A 143 2.23 7.94 -6.67
C LYS A 143 1.94 7.65 -8.12
N SER A 144 2.92 7.85 -8.99
CA SER A 144 2.81 7.54 -10.41
C SER A 144 3.55 6.27 -10.79
N ILE A 145 3.04 5.57 -11.78
CA ILE A 145 3.64 4.35 -12.36
C ILE A 145 3.43 4.32 -13.86
N LYS A 146 4.45 3.98 -14.61
CA LYS A 146 4.33 3.75 -16.05
C LYS A 146 4.10 2.26 -16.29
N THR A 147 3.04 1.91 -17.02
CA THR A 147 2.73 0.53 -17.42
C THR A 147 3.68 0.08 -18.52
N ALA A 148 3.99 -1.23 -18.58
CA ALA A 148 4.78 -1.79 -19.66
C ALA A 148 3.90 -2.23 -20.85
N ASN A 149 4.47 -2.19 -22.05
CA ASN A 149 3.79 -2.64 -23.27
C ASN A 149 4.19 -4.06 -23.69
N ASN A 150 5.24 -4.64 -23.10
CA ASN A 150 5.71 -6.00 -23.38
C ASN A 150 5.65 -6.87 -22.11
N ASP A 151 5.27 -8.13 -22.28
CA ASP A 151 5.11 -9.11 -21.22
C ASP A 151 6.34 -10.01 -21.09
N ILE A 152 7.16 -9.81 -20.04
CA ILE A 152 8.33 -10.67 -19.80
C ILE A 152 7.94 -12.08 -19.37
N THR A 153 6.73 -12.32 -18.86
CA THR A 153 6.32 -13.65 -18.39
C THR A 153 6.26 -14.68 -19.53
N LYS A 154 6.19 -14.21 -20.78
CA LYS A 154 6.26 -15.01 -22.00
C LYS A 154 7.69 -15.28 -22.48
N ALA A 155 8.70 -14.82 -21.75
CA ALA A 155 10.09 -15.02 -22.12
C ALA A 155 10.54 -16.47 -21.85
N SER A 156 11.40 -16.98 -22.72
CA SER A 156 12.22 -18.16 -22.43
C SER A 156 13.41 -17.74 -21.55
N VAL A 157 13.76 -18.59 -20.59
CA VAL A 157 14.86 -18.37 -19.65
C VAL A 157 15.79 -19.57 -19.68
N SER A 158 17.07 -19.32 -19.92
CA SER A 158 18.13 -20.34 -19.92
C SER A 158 19.30 -19.90 -19.00
N GLY A 159 20.28 -20.79 -18.80
CA GLY A 159 21.45 -20.55 -17.95
C GLY A 159 21.19 -20.85 -16.47
N ILE A 160 20.07 -21.49 -16.12
CA ILE A 160 19.77 -21.93 -14.74
C ILE A 160 19.98 -23.44 -14.65
N SER A 161 20.92 -23.87 -13.79
CA SER A 161 21.28 -25.29 -13.62
C SER A 161 21.58 -25.60 -12.14
N THR A 162 21.56 -26.86 -11.78
CA THR A 162 22.03 -27.35 -10.46
C THR A 162 23.47 -26.95 -10.23
N LYS A 163 23.83 -26.56 -9.01
CA LYS A 163 25.19 -26.15 -8.59
C LYS A 163 25.60 -26.92 -7.35
N ALA A 164 26.92 -27.10 -7.17
CA ALA A 164 27.50 -27.54 -5.91
C ALA A 164 27.59 -26.35 -4.94
N PHE A 165 27.48 -26.62 -3.65
CA PHE A 165 27.63 -25.63 -2.60
C PHE A 165 29.10 -25.17 -2.50
N THR A 166 29.33 -23.88 -2.46
CA THR A 166 30.67 -23.27 -2.46
C THR A 166 31.00 -22.51 -1.18
N GLY A 167 30.15 -22.57 -0.16
CA GLY A 167 30.28 -21.75 1.06
C GLY A 167 29.85 -20.29 0.86
N LYS A 168 29.56 -19.87 -0.38
CA LYS A 168 29.19 -18.49 -0.74
C LYS A 168 27.83 -18.45 -1.44
N ALA A 169 27.29 -17.23 -1.61
CA ALA A 169 26.06 -17.03 -2.39
C ALA A 169 26.28 -17.45 -3.85
N ILE A 170 25.40 -18.30 -4.37
CA ILE A 170 25.48 -18.80 -5.74
C ILE A 170 24.54 -17.98 -6.63
N THR A 171 25.13 -17.40 -7.68
CA THR A 171 24.42 -16.70 -8.76
C THR A 171 24.70 -17.39 -10.09
N GLN A 172 23.89 -17.15 -11.10
CA GLN A 172 24.02 -17.77 -12.41
C GLN A 172 23.82 -16.72 -13.51
N ASN A 173 24.51 -16.91 -14.65
CA ASN A 173 24.29 -16.07 -15.82
C ASN A 173 23.02 -16.49 -16.51
N VAL A 174 21.98 -15.66 -16.37
CA VAL A 174 20.64 -15.93 -16.91
C VAL A 174 20.51 -15.22 -18.26
N THR A 175 20.08 -15.96 -19.28
CA THR A 175 19.69 -15.41 -20.58
C THR A 175 18.16 -15.42 -20.67
N VAL A 176 17.60 -14.25 -21.00
CA VAL A 176 16.13 -14.05 -21.14
C VAL A 176 15.84 -13.63 -22.58
N LYS A 177 14.88 -14.32 -23.24
CA LYS A 177 14.45 -13.99 -24.61
C LYS A 177 12.94 -13.87 -24.70
N VAL A 178 12.45 -12.82 -25.37
CA VAL A 178 11.05 -12.69 -25.78
C VAL A 178 10.98 -12.81 -27.29
N GLY A 179 10.38 -13.91 -27.77
CA GLY A 179 10.51 -14.32 -29.17
C GLY A 179 11.98 -14.51 -29.54
N ASN A 180 12.43 -13.84 -30.59
CA ASN A 180 13.84 -13.88 -31.05
C ASN A 180 14.73 -12.83 -30.38
N THR A 181 14.17 -11.93 -29.57
CA THR A 181 14.91 -10.81 -28.95
C THR A 181 15.55 -11.24 -27.63
N VAL A 182 16.87 -11.17 -27.54
CA VAL A 182 17.63 -11.34 -26.29
C VAL A 182 17.55 -10.03 -25.49
N LEU A 183 17.07 -10.13 -24.25
CA LEU A 183 16.90 -8.99 -23.38
C LEU A 183 18.20 -8.65 -22.64
N LYS A 184 18.42 -7.37 -22.31
CA LYS A 184 19.55 -6.86 -21.56
C LYS A 184 19.27 -6.79 -20.06
N ASN A 185 20.09 -7.50 -19.24
CA ASN A 185 20.06 -7.35 -17.77
C ASN A 185 20.45 -5.91 -17.38
N GLY A 186 19.72 -5.35 -16.40
CA GLY A 186 19.87 -3.96 -15.96
C GLY A 186 19.06 -2.95 -16.77
N THR A 187 18.76 -3.22 -18.05
CA THR A 187 17.95 -2.36 -18.93
C THR A 187 16.52 -2.88 -19.10
N ASP A 188 16.38 -4.11 -19.55
CA ASP A 188 15.07 -4.73 -19.88
C ASP A 188 14.52 -5.60 -18.73
N TYR A 189 15.41 -6.07 -17.85
CA TYR A 189 15.05 -6.83 -16.66
C TYR A 189 16.14 -6.70 -15.58
N THR A 190 15.80 -7.15 -14.37
CA THR A 190 16.74 -7.37 -13.27
C THR A 190 16.63 -8.79 -12.76
N VAL A 191 17.71 -9.31 -12.15
CA VAL A 191 17.76 -10.64 -11.54
C VAL A 191 18.06 -10.51 -10.06
N SER A 192 17.32 -11.23 -9.24
CA SER A 192 17.59 -11.38 -7.82
C SER A 192 17.52 -12.84 -7.41
N TYR A 193 18.18 -13.18 -6.31
CA TYR A 193 18.27 -14.54 -5.79
C TYR A 193 17.81 -14.58 -4.35
N SER A 194 17.20 -15.71 -3.95
CA SER A 194 16.91 -16.01 -2.54
C SER A 194 17.19 -17.48 -2.25
N ASN A 195 17.45 -17.79 -0.98
CA ASN A 195 17.83 -19.13 -0.50
C ASN A 195 19.07 -19.73 -1.23
N ASN A 196 19.93 -18.87 -1.77
CA ASN A 196 21.08 -19.28 -2.62
C ASN A 196 22.41 -19.36 -1.85
N LYS A 197 22.37 -19.42 -0.50
CA LYS A 197 23.55 -19.48 0.39
C LYS A 197 23.67 -20.78 1.16
N LYS A 198 22.82 -21.78 0.91
CA LYS A 198 22.78 -23.06 1.60
C LYS A 198 22.43 -24.18 0.63
N VAL A 199 22.76 -25.41 0.97
CA VAL A 199 22.27 -26.61 0.29
C VAL A 199 20.74 -26.62 0.28
N GLY A 200 20.13 -26.99 -0.83
CA GLY A 200 18.69 -27.06 -0.99
C GLY A 200 18.19 -26.35 -2.25
N LYS A 201 16.95 -25.87 -2.22
CA LYS A 201 16.26 -25.20 -3.33
C LYS A 201 16.44 -23.69 -3.26
N ALA A 202 17.17 -23.13 -4.23
CA ALA A 202 17.35 -21.68 -4.39
C ALA A 202 16.34 -21.14 -5.42
N THR A 203 16.05 -19.84 -5.34
CA THR A 203 15.11 -19.14 -6.23
C THR A 203 15.83 -18.05 -7.01
N VAL A 204 15.52 -17.98 -8.31
CA VAL A 204 15.89 -16.88 -9.22
C VAL A 204 14.62 -16.10 -9.54
N LYS A 205 14.59 -14.82 -9.26
CA LYS A 205 13.50 -13.91 -9.62
C LYS A 205 13.98 -12.94 -10.70
N ILE A 206 13.32 -12.96 -11.86
CA ILE A 206 13.58 -12.08 -13.00
C ILE A 206 12.41 -11.09 -13.07
N THR A 207 12.70 -9.80 -12.92
CA THR A 207 11.68 -8.74 -12.93
C THR A 207 11.89 -7.87 -14.16
N GLY A 208 10.85 -7.73 -14.98
CA GLY A 208 10.86 -6.86 -16.14
C GLY A 208 11.08 -5.40 -15.76
N LYS A 209 11.74 -4.64 -16.63
CA LYS A 209 12.10 -3.24 -16.45
C LYS A 209 11.88 -2.45 -17.74
N GLY A 210 11.65 -1.14 -17.63
CA GLY A 210 11.44 -0.28 -18.78
C GLY A 210 10.19 -0.65 -19.57
N LYS A 211 10.37 -1.06 -20.82
CA LYS A 211 9.24 -1.48 -21.68
C LYS A 211 8.71 -2.89 -21.42
N TYR A 212 9.35 -3.66 -20.55
CA TYR A 212 8.93 -5.01 -20.15
C TYR A 212 8.33 -4.96 -18.75
N GLY A 213 7.18 -5.61 -18.56
CA GLY A 213 6.51 -5.77 -17.27
C GLY A 213 6.28 -7.23 -16.93
N GLY A 214 6.16 -7.53 -15.63
CA GLY A 214 5.94 -8.88 -15.14
C GLY A 214 7.14 -9.45 -14.40
N VAL A 215 6.95 -10.65 -13.84
CA VAL A 215 7.96 -11.36 -13.04
C VAL A 215 7.96 -12.84 -13.43
N ILE A 216 9.16 -13.38 -13.63
CA ILE A 216 9.39 -14.81 -13.78
C ILE A 216 10.12 -15.31 -12.54
N THR A 217 9.64 -16.41 -11.97
CA THR A 217 10.32 -17.08 -10.86
C THR A 217 10.74 -18.48 -11.33
N LYS A 218 12.03 -18.80 -11.19
CA LYS A 218 12.62 -20.10 -11.44
C LYS A 218 13.35 -20.57 -10.20
N THR A 219 13.61 -21.86 -10.12
CA THR A 219 14.36 -22.45 -9.01
C THR A 219 15.48 -23.33 -9.55
N PHE A 220 16.53 -23.48 -8.74
CA PHE A 220 17.63 -24.41 -8.99
C PHE A 220 18.04 -25.13 -7.69
N LYS A 221 18.64 -26.30 -7.83
CA LYS A 221 19.12 -27.08 -6.68
C LYS A 221 20.57 -26.73 -6.38
N ILE A 222 20.90 -26.62 -5.10
CA ILE A 222 22.26 -26.56 -4.58
C ILE A 222 22.52 -27.87 -3.86
N ASN A 223 23.42 -28.68 -4.41
CA ASN A 223 23.83 -29.95 -3.82
C ASN A 223 24.96 -29.73 -2.81
N PRO A 224 25.19 -30.66 -1.85
CA PRO A 224 26.44 -30.70 -1.09
C PRO A 224 27.66 -30.67 -2.02
N ALA A 225 28.79 -30.14 -1.50
CA ALA A 225 30.08 -30.17 -2.18
C ALA A 225 30.64 -31.59 -2.26
#